data_76fb1a83168cb4aa6474716ee8a24cd8
#
_entry.id   76fb1a83168cb4aa6474716ee8a24cd8
#
_cell.length_a   1.000
_cell.length_b   1.000
_cell.length_c   1.000
_cell.angle_alpha   90.00
_cell.angle_beta   90.00
_cell.angle_gamma   90.00
#
_symmetry.space_group_name_H-M   'P 1'
#
loop_
_entity.id
_entity.type
_entity.pdbx_description
1 polymer ?
#
loop_
_entity_poly.entity_id
_entity_poly.type
_entity_poly.pdbx_seq_one_letter_code
_entity_poly.pdbx_strand_id
1 'polypeptide(L)'
;EKAVYTQPFQCEMKRNACYDASINLSTAARESIDGWNGEGTAEAPYQVATAEDLQRLIALCNSDGGEYAEFADKHYLQIADIDMAQIAIQPIGLSEQSPFRGVYDGGGHTIGNFTLTNCESGACGLFGYLDGATVKDIHLEECEYSASGLHAGGVAGVAKQSVIRGCTFEGSLVGTAETEFDGYAVSDVGGIIGYALDSEIAGCTLKGSIRALAQIGGMAGYTSGTKISD
;
A
#
# COMPACT_ATOMS: atom_id res chain seq x y z
N GLU A 1 1.08 -29.60 6.69
CA GLU A 1 1.14 -28.23 7.24
C GLU A 1 1.61 -28.28 8.68
N LYS A 2 2.72 -27.61 8.97
CA LYS A 2 3.24 -27.53 10.33
C LYS A 2 2.84 -26.20 10.94
N ALA A 3 1.88 -26.22 11.89
CA ALA A 3 1.63 -25.07 12.74
C ALA A 3 2.76 -24.94 13.76
N VAL A 4 3.42 -23.79 13.79
CA VAL A 4 4.44 -23.45 14.78
C VAL A 4 3.78 -22.61 15.85
N TYR A 5 3.60 -23.17 17.05
CA TYR A 5 3.03 -22.45 18.19
C TYR A 5 4.18 -21.86 19.04
N THR A 6 4.11 -20.57 19.30
CA THR A 6 5.11 -19.83 20.10
C THR A 6 4.77 -19.68 21.57
N GLN A 7 3.58 -20.13 22.02
CA GLN A 7 3.23 -20.16 23.43
C GLN A 7 3.42 -21.57 24.01
N PRO A 8 3.96 -21.71 25.25
CA PRO A 8 4.12 -23.02 25.85
C PRO A 8 2.74 -23.61 26.19
N PHE A 9 2.32 -24.53 25.35
CA PHE A 9 1.13 -25.34 25.62
C PHE A 9 1.58 -26.54 26.45
N GLN A 10 1.21 -26.58 27.74
CA GLN A 10 1.43 -27.75 28.57
C GLN A 10 0.30 -28.75 28.35
N CYS A 11 0.56 -29.74 27.52
CA CYS A 11 -0.29 -30.90 27.34
C CYS A 11 0.46 -32.15 27.87
N GLU A 12 -0.04 -32.76 28.93
CA GLU A 12 0.41 -34.10 29.33
C GLU A 12 -0.15 -35.15 28.39
N MET A 13 0.66 -35.62 27.48
CA MET A 13 0.27 -36.71 26.58
C MET A 13 0.52 -38.06 27.28
N LYS A 14 -0.53 -38.81 27.48
CA LYS A 14 -0.42 -40.23 27.93
C LYS A 14 -0.11 -41.13 26.70
N ARG A 15 0.83 -42.03 26.86
CA ARG A 15 1.18 -43.01 25.82
C ARG A 15 -0.04 -43.81 25.42
N ASN A 16 -0.27 -43.95 24.10
CA ASN A 16 -1.36 -44.70 23.45
C ASN A 16 -2.77 -44.07 23.50
N ALA A 17 -2.90 -42.77 23.63
CA ALA A 17 -4.18 -42.12 23.42
C ALA A 17 -4.18 -41.39 22.06
N CYS A 18 -5.19 -41.62 21.21
CA CYS A 18 -5.52 -40.75 20.09
C CYS A 18 -6.24 -39.54 20.64
N TYR A 19 -5.70 -38.35 20.40
CA TYR A 19 -6.34 -37.09 20.75
C TYR A 19 -6.87 -36.44 19.46
N ASP A 20 -8.19 -36.35 19.32
CA ASP A 20 -8.83 -35.40 18.44
C ASP A 20 -8.88 -34.07 19.17
N ALA A 21 -7.89 -33.22 18.96
CA ALA A 21 -7.90 -31.86 19.47
C ALA A 21 -8.46 -30.92 18.41
N SER A 22 -9.74 -30.64 18.47
CA SER A 22 -10.30 -29.46 17.81
C SER A 22 -10.00 -28.26 18.70
N ILE A 23 -8.97 -27.49 18.34
CA ILE A 23 -8.64 -26.23 19.02
C ILE A 23 -9.57 -25.17 18.45
N ASN A 24 -10.56 -24.76 19.24
CA ASN A 24 -11.33 -23.56 18.96
C ASN A 24 -10.48 -22.37 19.41
N LEU A 25 -9.65 -21.84 18.52
CA LEU A 25 -8.92 -20.61 18.75
C LEU A 25 -9.95 -19.48 18.81
N SER A 26 -10.13 -18.88 20.00
CA SER A 26 -10.84 -17.61 20.11
C SER A 26 -10.13 -16.55 19.29
N THR A 27 -10.83 -15.49 18.88
CA THR A 27 -10.27 -14.36 18.09
C THR A 27 -8.94 -13.85 18.67
N ALA A 28 -8.79 -13.81 20.00
CA ALA A 28 -7.56 -13.44 20.69
C ALA A 28 -6.37 -14.41 20.48
N ALA A 29 -6.63 -15.67 20.11
CA ALA A 29 -5.57 -16.64 19.84
C ALA A 29 -5.21 -16.76 18.36
N ARG A 30 -5.97 -16.10 17.47
CA ARG A 30 -5.60 -15.90 16.05
C ARG A 30 -4.56 -14.79 15.85
N GLU A 31 -4.26 -14.04 16.92
CA GLU A 31 -3.30 -12.92 16.91
C GLU A 31 -1.89 -13.25 16.44
N SER A 32 -1.61 -14.44 15.93
CA SER A 32 -0.20 -14.76 15.68
C SER A 32 0.12 -15.71 14.54
N ILE A 33 -0.83 -16.20 13.76
CA ILE A 33 -0.44 -17.09 12.65
C ILE A 33 0.29 -16.28 11.57
N ASP A 34 -0.10 -15.00 11.40
CA ASP A 34 0.51 -14.08 10.42
C ASP A 34 1.09 -12.81 11.06
N GLY A 35 1.06 -12.68 12.38
CA GLY A 35 1.55 -11.50 13.11
C GLY A 35 0.68 -10.24 12.97
N TRP A 36 -0.56 -10.37 12.48
CA TRP A 36 -1.52 -9.28 12.38
C TRP A 36 -2.56 -9.34 13.50
N ASN A 37 -2.95 -8.16 14.00
CA ASN A 37 -4.21 -8.01 14.72
C ASN A 37 -5.34 -7.82 13.71
N GLY A 38 -6.43 -8.57 13.84
CA GLY A 38 -7.56 -8.56 12.93
C GLY A 38 -7.62 -9.79 12.03
N GLU A 39 -8.56 -9.78 11.10
CA GLU A 39 -8.83 -10.89 10.18
C GLU A 39 -8.73 -10.46 8.70
N GLY A 40 -8.41 -9.17 8.45
CA GLY A 40 -8.37 -8.60 7.10
C GLY A 40 -9.72 -8.46 6.44
N THR A 41 -10.82 -8.48 7.22
CA THR A 41 -12.19 -8.25 6.76
C THR A 41 -12.63 -6.81 7.02
N ALA A 42 -13.78 -6.40 6.46
CA ALA A 42 -14.33 -5.08 6.71
C ALA A 42 -14.70 -4.85 8.19
N GLU A 43 -15.15 -5.90 8.88
CA GLU A 43 -15.54 -5.88 10.30
C GLU A 43 -14.35 -6.00 11.25
N ALA A 44 -13.27 -6.65 10.80
CA ALA A 44 -12.05 -6.88 11.57
C ALA A 44 -10.81 -6.69 10.68
N PRO A 45 -10.50 -5.44 10.26
CA PRO A 45 -9.36 -5.16 9.39
C PRO A 45 -8.03 -5.49 10.08
N TYR A 46 -7.02 -5.83 9.30
CA TYR A 46 -5.65 -5.92 9.81
C TYR A 46 -5.19 -4.56 10.31
N GLN A 47 -4.67 -4.52 11.53
CA GLN A 47 -4.20 -3.29 12.15
C GLN A 47 -2.74 -3.02 11.76
N VAL A 48 -2.46 -1.81 11.30
CA VAL A 48 -1.11 -1.33 10.95
C VAL A 48 -0.76 -0.23 11.93
N ALA A 49 0.20 -0.51 12.81
CA ALA A 49 0.57 0.39 13.91
C ALA A 49 2.05 0.79 13.91
N THR A 50 2.90 0.01 13.25
CA THR A 50 4.36 0.16 13.29
C THR A 50 4.98 0.13 11.92
N ALA A 51 6.24 0.54 11.83
CA ALA A 51 7.04 0.42 10.59
C ALA A 51 7.18 -1.04 10.14
N GLU A 52 7.28 -1.96 11.11
CA GLU A 52 7.36 -3.40 10.83
C GLU A 52 6.05 -3.93 10.23
N ASP A 53 4.89 -3.44 10.68
CA ASP A 53 3.59 -3.81 10.10
C ASP A 53 3.49 -3.33 8.65
N LEU A 54 3.89 -2.09 8.38
CA LEU A 54 3.89 -1.55 7.02
C LEU A 54 4.86 -2.32 6.10
N GLN A 55 6.07 -2.64 6.59
CA GLN A 55 7.03 -3.46 5.83
C GLN A 55 6.50 -4.87 5.57
N ARG A 56 5.79 -5.46 6.53
CA ARG A 56 5.12 -6.76 6.37
C ARG A 56 4.04 -6.68 5.29
N LEU A 57 3.19 -5.65 5.31
CA LEU A 57 2.20 -5.42 4.25
C LEU A 57 2.85 -5.35 2.88
N ILE A 58 3.93 -4.56 2.75
CA ILE A 58 4.69 -4.44 1.51
C ILE A 58 5.21 -5.80 1.05
N ALA A 59 5.84 -6.57 1.94
CA ALA A 59 6.41 -7.87 1.62
C ALA A 59 5.34 -8.88 1.16
N LEU A 60 4.20 -8.94 1.83
CA LEU A 60 3.10 -9.85 1.51
C LEU A 60 2.40 -9.47 0.20
N CYS A 61 2.12 -8.19 -0.02
CA CYS A 61 1.51 -7.72 -1.27
C CYS A 61 2.45 -7.75 -2.47
N ASN A 62 3.77 -7.82 -2.25
CA ASN A 62 4.77 -7.88 -3.31
C ASN A 62 5.37 -9.29 -3.49
N SER A 63 4.87 -10.28 -2.73
CA SER A 63 5.34 -11.67 -2.84
C SER A 63 4.89 -12.31 -4.15
N ASP A 64 5.71 -13.21 -4.67
CA ASP A 64 5.36 -14.01 -5.83
C ASP A 64 4.43 -15.18 -5.42
N GLY A 65 3.30 -15.35 -6.07
CA GLY A 65 2.45 -16.53 -5.93
C GLY A 65 1.25 -16.39 -4.99
N GLY A 66 0.96 -17.45 -4.20
CA GLY A 66 -0.30 -17.58 -3.45
C GLY A 66 -0.48 -16.59 -2.31
N GLU A 67 0.60 -16.16 -1.67
CA GLU A 67 0.54 -15.19 -0.56
C GLU A 67 0.05 -13.82 -1.03
N TYR A 68 0.51 -13.34 -2.19
CA TYR A 68 -0.01 -12.11 -2.78
C TYR A 68 -1.54 -12.14 -2.91
N ALA A 69 -2.09 -13.23 -3.47
CA ALA A 69 -3.52 -13.36 -3.68
C ALA A 69 -4.31 -13.39 -2.35
N GLU A 70 -3.68 -13.78 -1.25
CA GLU A 70 -4.31 -13.78 0.07
C GLU A 70 -4.37 -12.39 0.71
N PHE A 71 -3.35 -11.54 0.50
CA PHE A 71 -3.22 -10.27 1.21
C PHE A 71 -3.58 -9.04 0.37
N ALA A 72 -3.49 -9.11 -0.95
CA ALA A 72 -3.70 -7.95 -1.82
C ALA A 72 -5.13 -7.40 -1.84
N ASP A 73 -6.14 -8.19 -1.44
CA ASP A 73 -7.56 -7.82 -1.42
C ASP A 73 -8.14 -7.61 -0.02
N LYS A 74 -7.31 -7.60 1.02
CA LYS A 74 -7.73 -7.46 2.42
C LYS A 74 -8.01 -6.02 2.83
N HIS A 75 -8.63 -5.88 3.99
CA HIS A 75 -8.86 -4.62 4.66
C HIS A 75 -7.77 -4.36 5.70
N TYR A 76 -7.20 -3.15 5.63
CA TYR A 76 -6.15 -2.66 6.53
C TYR A 76 -6.61 -1.36 7.19
N LEU A 77 -6.35 -1.21 8.48
CA LEU A 77 -6.61 0.00 9.25
C LEU A 77 -5.33 0.44 9.95
N GLN A 78 -4.83 1.60 9.59
CA GLN A 78 -3.76 2.22 10.35
C GLN A 78 -4.34 2.79 11.66
N ILE A 79 -3.69 2.47 12.79
CA ILE A 79 -4.19 2.83 14.13
C ILE A 79 -3.20 3.71 14.92
N ALA A 80 -2.09 4.08 14.31
CA ALA A 80 -1.07 4.96 14.90
C ALA A 80 -0.28 5.68 13.81
N ASP A 81 0.36 6.78 14.17
CA ASP A 81 1.35 7.43 13.32
C ASP A 81 2.59 6.56 13.20
N ILE A 82 3.14 6.45 11.99
CA ILE A 82 4.27 5.58 11.67
C ILE A 82 5.44 6.43 11.17
N ASP A 83 6.51 6.49 11.95
CA ASP A 83 7.80 7.01 11.53
C ASP A 83 8.65 5.88 10.94
N MET A 84 8.97 5.99 9.65
CA MET A 84 9.78 4.99 8.95
C MET A 84 11.30 5.17 9.17
N ALA A 85 11.72 6.15 9.97
CA ALA A 85 13.12 6.38 10.35
C ALA A 85 14.09 6.41 9.15
N GLN A 86 13.67 7.02 8.04
CA GLN A 86 14.39 7.11 6.75
C GLN A 86 14.62 5.74 6.07
N ILE A 87 13.83 4.75 6.40
CA ILE A 87 13.88 3.45 5.71
C ILE A 87 13.42 3.64 4.26
N ALA A 88 14.19 3.06 3.34
CA ALA A 88 13.79 2.96 1.96
C ALA A 88 12.86 1.75 1.77
N ILE A 89 11.66 1.98 1.24
CA ILE A 89 10.65 0.95 1.02
C ILE A 89 10.31 0.81 -0.46
N GLN A 90 9.72 -0.32 -0.82
CA GLN A 90 9.13 -0.52 -2.14
C GLN A 90 7.67 -0.07 -2.12
N PRO A 91 7.09 0.35 -3.25
CA PRO A 91 5.66 0.53 -3.37
C PRO A 91 4.87 -0.74 -3.03
N ILE A 92 3.68 -0.58 -2.46
CA ILE A 92 2.72 -1.67 -2.29
C ILE A 92 2.07 -1.96 -3.65
N GLY A 93 2.13 -3.21 -4.13
CA GLY A 93 1.64 -3.58 -5.46
C GLY A 93 2.59 -3.12 -6.56
N LEU A 94 3.65 -3.87 -6.84
CA LEU A 94 4.76 -3.48 -7.73
C LEU A 94 4.43 -3.50 -9.22
N SER A 95 3.39 -4.22 -9.65
CA SER A 95 3.11 -4.41 -11.07
C SER A 95 1.61 -4.46 -11.37
N GLU A 96 1.25 -4.33 -12.64
CA GLU A 96 -0.12 -4.54 -13.10
C GLU A 96 -0.63 -5.97 -12.88
N GLN A 97 0.25 -6.94 -12.75
CA GLN A 97 -0.08 -8.33 -12.48
C GLN A 97 -0.29 -8.59 -10.99
N SER A 98 0.30 -7.73 -10.15
CA SER A 98 0.21 -7.80 -8.68
C SER A 98 -0.18 -6.45 -8.07
N PRO A 99 -1.31 -5.85 -8.46
CA PRO A 99 -1.77 -4.59 -7.89
C PRO A 99 -2.40 -4.80 -6.50
N PHE A 100 -2.42 -3.79 -5.67
CA PHE A 100 -3.25 -3.80 -4.47
C PHE A 100 -4.73 -3.61 -4.87
N ARG A 101 -5.61 -4.46 -4.31
CA ARG A 101 -7.06 -4.48 -4.60
C ARG A 101 -7.93 -4.28 -3.37
N GLY A 102 -7.31 -4.23 -2.21
CA GLY A 102 -7.97 -4.16 -0.92
C GLY A 102 -8.44 -2.77 -0.52
N VAL A 103 -8.68 -2.64 0.77
CA VAL A 103 -8.98 -1.36 1.40
C VAL A 103 -7.85 -1.01 2.36
N TYR A 104 -7.27 0.18 2.19
CA TYR A 104 -6.35 0.75 3.17
C TYR A 104 -6.98 2.02 3.75
N ASP A 105 -7.32 1.96 5.03
CA ASP A 105 -7.82 3.08 5.80
C ASP A 105 -6.70 3.63 6.69
N GLY A 106 -6.23 4.83 6.38
CA GLY A 106 -5.18 5.49 7.16
C GLY A 106 -5.65 5.97 8.53
N GLY A 107 -6.97 5.97 8.80
CA GLY A 107 -7.52 6.40 10.08
C GLY A 107 -7.22 7.87 10.44
N GLY A 108 -6.77 8.68 9.49
CA GLY A 108 -6.27 10.03 9.73
C GLY A 108 -4.86 10.09 10.34
N HIS A 109 -4.15 8.97 10.36
CA HIS A 109 -2.77 8.88 10.85
C HIS A 109 -1.74 9.17 9.77
N THR A 110 -0.53 9.48 10.21
CA THR A 110 0.62 9.81 9.37
C THR A 110 1.49 8.60 9.11
N ILE A 111 2.02 8.49 7.88
CA ILE A 111 3.20 7.70 7.55
C ILE A 111 4.25 8.67 7.06
N GLY A 112 5.39 8.73 7.73
CA GLY A 112 6.40 9.73 7.43
C GLY A 112 7.82 9.22 7.37
N ASN A 113 8.70 10.11 6.85
CA ASN A 113 10.15 9.95 6.94
C ASN A 113 10.66 8.70 6.23
N PHE A 114 10.29 8.53 4.94
CA PHE A 114 10.75 7.41 4.10
C PHE A 114 11.05 7.82 2.66
N THR A 115 11.79 6.98 1.97
CA THR A 115 12.05 7.08 0.53
C THR A 115 11.53 5.83 -0.19
N LEU A 116 11.28 5.95 -1.48
CA LEU A 116 10.86 4.82 -2.30
C LEU A 116 12.01 4.28 -3.14
N THR A 117 12.09 2.94 -3.22
CA THR A 117 12.96 2.20 -4.15
C THR A 117 12.13 1.50 -5.21
N ASN A 118 12.77 0.94 -6.26
CA ASN A 118 12.09 0.26 -7.37
C ASN A 118 11.06 1.12 -8.12
N CYS A 119 11.34 2.41 -8.21
CA CYS A 119 10.54 3.36 -8.97
C CYS A 119 11.02 3.52 -10.43
N GLU A 120 11.85 2.61 -10.93
CA GLU A 120 12.54 2.74 -12.22
C GLU A 120 11.74 2.13 -13.38
N SER A 121 10.92 1.11 -13.12
CA SER A 121 10.33 0.29 -14.18
C SER A 121 8.81 0.33 -14.26
N GLY A 122 8.15 1.28 -13.60
CA GLY A 122 6.70 1.25 -13.59
C GLY A 122 6.07 2.42 -12.86
N ALA A 123 5.31 2.10 -11.83
CA ALA A 123 4.54 3.05 -11.05
C ALA A 123 5.20 3.31 -9.69
N CYS A 124 5.31 4.58 -9.32
CA CYS A 124 5.93 5.05 -8.09
C CYS A 124 4.91 5.81 -7.22
N GLY A 125 4.82 5.45 -5.96
CA GLY A 125 3.95 6.00 -4.92
C GLY A 125 3.99 5.09 -3.71
N LEU A 126 3.34 5.44 -2.60
CA LEU A 126 3.17 4.48 -1.50
C LEU A 126 2.55 3.18 -2.01
N PHE A 127 1.57 3.32 -2.91
CA PHE A 127 1.06 2.23 -3.74
C PHE A 127 1.62 2.39 -5.16
N GLY A 128 2.18 1.32 -5.72
CA GLY A 128 2.59 1.30 -7.12
C GLY A 128 1.37 1.23 -8.02
N TYR A 129 0.64 0.12 -7.94
CA TYR A 129 -0.57 -0.13 -8.70
C TYR A 129 -1.77 -0.43 -7.82
N LEU A 130 -2.88 0.25 -8.08
CA LEU A 130 -4.20 0.03 -7.51
C LEU A 130 -5.16 -0.47 -8.59
N ASP A 131 -5.96 -1.51 -8.30
CA ASP A 131 -6.99 -2.02 -9.21
C ASP A 131 -8.24 -2.43 -8.44
N GLY A 132 -9.33 -1.65 -8.53
CA GLY A 132 -10.54 -1.83 -7.73
C GLY A 132 -10.37 -1.54 -6.24
N ALA A 133 -9.28 -0.88 -5.85
CA ALA A 133 -8.92 -0.63 -4.46
C ALA A 133 -9.60 0.61 -3.87
N THR A 134 -9.61 0.68 -2.54
CA THR A 134 -9.94 1.92 -1.81
C THR A 134 -8.78 2.31 -0.90
N VAL A 135 -8.28 3.52 -1.08
CA VAL A 135 -7.25 4.13 -0.23
C VAL A 135 -7.81 5.42 0.35
N LYS A 136 -7.83 5.53 1.67
CA LYS A 136 -8.44 6.70 2.29
C LYS A 136 -7.73 7.14 3.57
N ASP A 137 -7.88 8.44 3.87
CA ASP A 137 -7.51 9.08 5.12
C ASP A 137 -6.06 8.80 5.56
N ILE A 138 -5.12 8.79 4.59
CA ILE A 138 -3.67 8.66 4.82
C ILE A 138 -3.03 10.05 4.75
N HIS A 139 -2.13 10.36 5.69
CA HIS A 139 -1.27 11.52 5.64
C HIS A 139 0.17 11.08 5.41
N LEU A 140 0.75 11.42 4.25
CA LEU A 140 2.15 11.17 3.93
C LEU A 140 2.96 12.43 4.17
N GLU A 141 3.97 12.37 5.05
CA GLU A 141 4.79 13.51 5.46
C GLU A 141 6.29 13.20 5.32
N GLU A 142 7.09 14.24 5.06
CA GLU A 142 8.55 14.13 4.94
C GLU A 142 9.02 13.03 3.98
N CYS A 143 8.29 12.89 2.85
CA CYS A 143 8.56 11.88 1.85
C CYS A 143 9.38 12.47 0.68
N GLU A 144 10.40 11.75 0.25
CA GLU A 144 11.20 12.12 -0.93
C GLU A 144 11.19 10.99 -1.95
N TYR A 145 10.55 11.24 -3.10
CA TYR A 145 10.44 10.26 -4.18
C TYR A 145 11.26 10.69 -5.39
N SER A 146 12.08 9.80 -5.89
CA SER A 146 12.76 9.94 -7.18
C SER A 146 12.30 8.81 -8.10
N ALA A 147 11.46 9.14 -9.06
CA ALA A 147 10.80 8.19 -9.94
C ALA A 147 11.35 8.32 -11.36
N SER A 148 11.96 7.26 -11.88
CA SER A 148 12.35 7.14 -13.28
C SER A 148 11.40 6.27 -14.10
N GLY A 149 10.37 5.74 -13.46
CA GLY A 149 9.26 5.03 -14.10
C GLY A 149 8.26 5.97 -14.80
N LEU A 150 7.28 5.37 -15.48
CA LEU A 150 6.32 6.09 -16.32
C LEU A 150 5.28 6.90 -15.54
N HIS A 151 4.89 6.44 -14.36
CA HIS A 151 3.80 7.04 -13.61
C HIS A 151 4.20 7.22 -12.15
N ALA A 152 4.08 8.44 -11.62
CA ALA A 152 4.43 8.73 -10.24
C ALA A 152 3.39 9.61 -9.55
N GLY A 153 3.02 9.23 -8.33
CA GLY A 153 2.12 9.99 -7.46
C GLY A 153 2.49 9.83 -6.00
N GLY A 154 2.15 10.80 -5.17
CA GLY A 154 2.45 10.72 -3.74
C GLY A 154 1.78 9.52 -3.08
N VAL A 155 0.51 9.28 -3.37
CA VAL A 155 -0.26 8.15 -2.85
C VAL A 155 -0.14 6.93 -3.75
N ALA A 156 -0.37 7.08 -5.06
CA ALA A 156 -0.28 5.95 -5.98
C ALA A 156 0.32 6.34 -7.33
N GLY A 157 1.13 5.46 -7.91
CA GLY A 157 1.63 5.62 -9.26
C GLY A 157 0.54 5.42 -10.30
N VAL A 158 -0.20 4.32 -10.22
CA VAL A 158 -1.33 3.98 -11.10
C VAL A 158 -2.56 3.59 -10.28
N ALA A 159 -3.71 4.13 -10.64
CA ALA A 159 -5.00 3.75 -10.08
C ALA A 159 -5.99 3.40 -11.21
N LYS A 160 -6.54 2.19 -11.18
CA LYS A 160 -7.58 1.72 -12.08
C LYS A 160 -8.81 1.36 -11.28
N GLN A 161 -10.00 1.86 -11.68
CA GLN A 161 -11.29 1.55 -11.04
C GLN A 161 -11.27 1.67 -9.51
N SER A 162 -10.47 2.63 -8.99
CA SER A 162 -10.13 2.75 -7.58
C SER A 162 -10.66 4.03 -6.97
N VAL A 163 -10.80 4.06 -5.65
CA VAL A 163 -11.26 5.22 -4.88
C VAL A 163 -10.14 5.70 -3.97
N ILE A 164 -9.74 6.95 -4.14
CA ILE A 164 -8.73 7.61 -3.32
C ILE A 164 -9.35 8.86 -2.70
N ARG A 165 -9.45 8.91 -1.36
CA ARG A 165 -10.12 10.03 -0.71
C ARG A 165 -9.49 10.43 0.61
N GLY A 166 -9.56 11.74 0.94
CA GLY A 166 -9.08 12.27 2.21
C GLY A 166 -7.57 12.11 2.43
N CYS A 167 -6.80 11.85 1.36
CA CYS A 167 -5.36 11.61 1.46
C CYS A 167 -4.57 12.91 1.33
N THR A 168 -3.50 13.03 2.09
CA THR A 168 -2.55 14.15 1.99
C THR A 168 -1.17 13.63 1.61
N PHE A 169 -0.52 14.30 0.67
CA PHE A 169 0.89 14.12 0.39
C PHE A 169 1.65 15.42 0.69
N GLU A 170 2.57 15.37 1.66
CA GLU A 170 3.49 16.44 2.01
C GLU A 170 4.93 15.97 1.80
N GLY A 171 5.55 16.41 0.70
CA GLY A 171 6.88 15.91 0.34
C GLY A 171 7.39 16.46 -0.97
N SER A 172 8.42 15.81 -1.48
CA SER A 172 9.03 16.12 -2.77
C SER A 172 8.94 14.90 -3.69
N LEU A 173 8.39 15.11 -4.89
CA LEU A 173 8.31 14.09 -5.93
C LEU A 173 9.03 14.60 -7.17
N VAL A 174 10.07 13.90 -7.60
CA VAL A 174 10.85 14.21 -8.79
C VAL A 174 10.71 13.05 -9.78
N GLY A 175 10.01 13.32 -10.89
CA GLY A 175 9.94 12.41 -12.04
C GLY A 175 11.14 12.65 -12.96
N THR A 176 11.98 11.63 -13.10
CA THR A 176 13.20 11.67 -13.92
C THR A 176 13.12 10.77 -15.15
N ALA A 177 11.92 10.24 -15.48
CA ALA A 177 11.75 9.36 -16.61
C ALA A 177 12.15 10.04 -17.92
N GLU A 178 13.13 9.46 -18.60
CA GLU A 178 13.59 9.86 -19.94
C GLU A 178 13.03 8.92 -21.02
N THR A 179 11.92 8.23 -20.75
CA THR A 179 11.31 7.32 -21.72
C THR A 179 10.68 8.13 -22.84
N GLU A 180 11.24 7.99 -24.04
CA GLU A 180 10.70 8.57 -25.25
C GLU A 180 9.74 7.56 -25.91
N PHE A 181 8.48 7.95 -26.09
CA PHE A 181 7.58 7.30 -27.03
C PHE A 181 7.39 8.26 -28.21
N ASP A 182 7.84 7.85 -29.38
CA ASP A 182 7.79 8.65 -30.61
C ASP A 182 8.46 10.05 -30.48
N GLY A 183 9.55 10.13 -29.71
CA GLY A 183 10.32 11.37 -29.48
C GLY A 183 9.77 12.27 -28.37
N TYR A 184 8.81 11.79 -27.57
CA TYR A 184 8.26 12.51 -26.43
C TYR A 184 8.58 11.77 -25.14
N ALA A 185 9.04 12.51 -24.10
CA ALA A 185 9.14 11.96 -22.75
C ALA A 185 7.73 11.69 -22.23
N VAL A 186 7.42 10.44 -21.93
CA VAL A 186 6.12 10.03 -21.41
C VAL A 186 6.29 9.72 -19.93
N SER A 187 5.91 10.66 -19.09
CA SER A 187 5.83 10.44 -17.65
C SER A 187 4.65 11.22 -17.09
N ASP A 188 3.76 10.52 -16.42
CA ASP A 188 2.61 11.13 -15.76
C ASP A 188 2.94 11.29 -14.30
N VAL A 189 3.08 12.53 -13.83
CA VAL A 189 3.44 12.84 -12.45
C VAL A 189 2.35 13.68 -11.81
N GLY A 190 1.72 13.15 -10.78
CA GLY A 190 0.69 13.83 -10.02
C GLY A 190 1.00 13.92 -8.54
N GLY A 191 0.46 14.92 -7.87
CA GLY A 191 0.67 15.08 -6.43
C GLY A 191 0.08 13.96 -5.61
N ILE A 192 -1.00 13.40 -6.07
CA ILE A 192 -1.67 12.27 -5.43
C ILE A 192 -1.52 11.00 -6.28
N ILE A 193 -1.82 11.05 -7.57
CA ILE A 193 -1.78 9.89 -8.46
C ILE A 193 -1.07 10.24 -9.76
N GLY A 194 -0.17 9.37 -10.24
CA GLY A 194 0.46 9.53 -11.55
C GLY A 194 -0.55 9.37 -12.68
N TYR A 195 -1.14 8.19 -12.80
CA TYR A 195 -2.10 7.81 -13.84
C TYR A 195 -3.38 7.26 -13.23
N ALA A 196 -4.54 7.84 -13.55
CA ALA A 196 -5.84 7.42 -13.05
C ALA A 196 -6.80 7.07 -14.19
N LEU A 197 -7.37 5.85 -14.14
CA LEU A 197 -8.33 5.34 -15.10
C LEU A 197 -9.61 4.91 -14.39
N ASP A 198 -10.77 5.44 -14.83
CA ASP A 198 -12.11 5.10 -14.32
C ASP A 198 -12.19 5.11 -12.78
N SER A 199 -11.51 6.07 -12.15
CA SER A 199 -11.30 6.15 -10.71
C SER A 199 -11.98 7.36 -10.08
N GLU A 200 -11.98 7.46 -8.75
CA GLU A 200 -12.44 8.62 -8.00
C GLU A 200 -11.33 9.15 -7.08
N ILE A 201 -11.05 10.45 -7.17
CA ILE A 201 -10.12 11.18 -6.29
C ILE A 201 -10.92 12.27 -5.61
N ALA A 202 -11.07 12.21 -4.28
CA ALA A 202 -11.92 13.14 -3.54
C ALA A 202 -11.28 13.64 -2.25
N GLY A 203 -11.37 14.93 -1.96
CA GLY A 203 -10.90 15.52 -0.71
C GLY A 203 -9.41 15.34 -0.45
N CYS A 204 -8.59 15.13 -1.48
CA CYS A 204 -7.16 14.93 -1.34
C CYS A 204 -6.38 16.25 -1.37
N THR A 205 -5.24 16.29 -0.71
CA THR A 205 -4.42 17.51 -0.57
C THR A 205 -2.97 17.23 -0.94
N LEU A 206 -2.41 18.11 -1.79
CA LEU A 206 -0.98 18.19 -2.03
C LEU A 206 -0.39 19.37 -1.23
N LYS A 207 0.61 19.08 -0.41
CA LYS A 207 1.45 20.07 0.25
C LYS A 207 2.91 19.73 -0.06
N GLY A 208 3.54 20.39 -0.99
CA GLY A 208 4.92 20.06 -1.35
C GLY A 208 5.29 20.43 -2.77
N SER A 209 6.31 19.78 -3.30
CA SER A 209 6.82 20.08 -4.64
C SER A 209 6.78 18.86 -5.57
N ILE A 210 6.39 19.14 -6.80
CA ILE A 210 6.48 18.18 -7.88
C ILE A 210 7.36 18.73 -8.98
N ARG A 211 8.25 17.90 -9.51
CA ARG A 211 9.06 18.21 -10.69
C ARG A 211 9.05 17.01 -11.63
N ALA A 212 8.84 17.25 -12.92
CA ALA A 212 8.97 16.22 -13.93
C ALA A 212 9.33 16.84 -15.29
N LEU A 213 9.72 15.97 -16.22
CA LEU A 213 10.10 16.40 -17.58
C LEU A 213 8.89 16.45 -18.53
N ALA A 214 7.75 15.82 -18.17
CA ALA A 214 6.57 15.73 -19.02
C ALA A 214 5.28 16.10 -18.25
N GLN A 215 4.22 15.29 -18.33
CA GLN A 215 2.90 15.66 -17.84
C GLN A 215 2.87 15.79 -16.30
N ILE A 216 2.54 16.99 -15.82
CA ILE A 216 2.46 17.28 -14.39
C ILE A 216 1.04 17.75 -14.04
N GLY A 217 0.44 17.15 -13.01
CA GLY A 217 -0.81 17.60 -12.44
C GLY A 217 -0.76 17.74 -10.92
N GLY A 218 -1.46 18.71 -10.35
CA GLY A 218 -1.52 18.89 -8.90
C GLY A 218 -2.10 17.67 -8.19
N MET A 219 -3.21 17.14 -8.70
CA MET A 219 -3.83 15.92 -8.17
C MET A 219 -3.39 14.68 -8.95
N ALA A 220 -3.52 14.69 -10.27
CA ALA A 220 -3.17 13.56 -11.13
C ALA A 220 -2.39 14.03 -12.35
N GLY A 221 -1.39 13.26 -12.80
CA GLY A 221 -0.61 13.53 -14.01
C GLY A 221 -1.43 13.29 -15.25
N TYR A 222 -2.13 12.16 -15.33
CA TYR A 222 -3.07 11.83 -16.38
C TYR A 222 -4.35 11.21 -15.82
N THR A 223 -5.49 11.52 -16.45
CA THR A 223 -6.78 10.94 -16.08
C THR A 223 -7.60 10.56 -17.30
N SER A 224 -8.31 9.43 -17.22
CA SER A 224 -9.34 9.05 -18.19
C SER A 224 -10.51 8.41 -17.45
N GLY A 225 -11.74 8.85 -17.73
CA GLY A 225 -12.93 8.37 -17.02
C GLY A 225 -12.97 8.65 -15.51
N THR A 226 -12.01 9.42 -14.99
CA THR A 226 -11.80 9.66 -13.56
C THR A 226 -12.52 10.91 -13.09
N LYS A 227 -13.15 10.81 -11.91
CA LYS A 227 -13.78 11.95 -11.24
C LYS A 227 -12.84 12.52 -10.18
N ILE A 228 -12.62 13.83 -10.23
CA ILE A 228 -11.88 14.57 -9.19
C ILE A 228 -12.84 15.56 -8.52
N SER A 229 -12.87 15.58 -7.19
CA SER A 229 -13.72 16.50 -6.40
C SER A 229 -13.05 16.86 -5.08
N ASP A 230 -13.50 17.99 -4.51
CA ASP A 230 -13.16 18.44 -3.17
C ASP A 230 -13.90 17.63 -2.12
#